data_9bc57c426cdf223c01742a3dc46aaf35
#
_entry.id   9bc57c426cdf223c01742a3dc46aaf35
#
_cell.length_a   1.000
_cell.length_b   1.000
_cell.length_c   1.000
_cell.angle_alpha   90.00
_cell.angle_beta   90.00
_cell.angle_gamma   90.00
#
_symmetry.space_group_name_H-M   'P 1'
#
loop_
_entity.id
_entity.type
_entity.pdbx_description
1 polymer ?
#
loop_
_entity_poly.entity_id
_entity_poly.type
_entity_poly.pdbx_seq_one_letter_code
_entity_poly.pdbx_strand_id
1 'polypeptide(L)'
;MRKSGFFPRLALVNLMRNGRFYGPYLLSCGMTAAMYYILSYLTFSDIVASVRGAGYLQSLMYLGRLVVTLFSAVLLLYANSFVMKRRRRELGLYNILGLEKRHTARLMVWETLYCAAAAIVGGLAAGVLLSKLVLLLLLQLSHLPVEYGFEISLSGMADTAALFGFLFLLTLVWNLFGLLRSRPVELLHSASAGEREPRTRRLLVVLGAVTLGAGYATALTVEDPFTALAYFFLAVALVMVGTYCLFTAGSIALLKHLRNSPRYYYQPKHFTAVAGLLYRMKQNAVGLANICILSTMVLVTVSTTVSLYAGLEGALERMYPYDVDVVQSLDEVPPEQETTLNEDTLERVDRKSVV
;
A
#
# COMPACT_ATOMS: atom_id res chain seq x y z
N MET A 1 -28.70 32.62 -20.38
CA MET A 1 -27.95 32.83 -19.10
C MET A 1 -27.00 31.68 -18.89
N ARG A 2 -25.68 31.91 -18.99
CA ARG A 2 -24.61 30.95 -18.72
C ARG A 2 -24.58 30.68 -17.21
N LYS A 3 -25.23 29.64 -16.72
CA LYS A 3 -25.09 29.19 -15.31
C LYS A 3 -23.80 28.40 -15.15
N SER A 4 -22.65 29.08 -15.21
CA SER A 4 -21.32 28.46 -15.05
C SER A 4 -21.13 27.76 -13.68
N GLY A 5 -21.93 28.09 -12.69
CA GLY A 5 -21.89 27.50 -11.35
C GLY A 5 -22.84 26.32 -11.07
N PHE A 6 -23.66 25.90 -12.03
CA PHE A 6 -24.66 24.85 -11.80
C PHE A 6 -24.02 23.48 -11.52
N PHE A 7 -23.11 23.03 -12.38
CA PHE A 7 -22.48 21.71 -12.25
C PHE A 7 -21.59 21.59 -11.00
N PRO A 8 -20.71 22.57 -10.68
CA PRO A 8 -19.94 22.54 -9.44
C PRO A 8 -20.83 22.44 -8.20
N ARG A 9 -21.86 23.28 -8.12
CA ARG A 9 -22.80 23.28 -6.97
C ARG A 9 -23.56 21.95 -6.87
N LEU A 10 -24.03 21.42 -7.99
CA LEU A 10 -24.71 20.12 -8.02
C LEU A 10 -23.79 18.99 -7.58
N ALA A 11 -22.52 19.00 -8.02
CA ALA A 11 -21.51 18.02 -7.62
C ALA A 11 -21.28 18.06 -6.10
N LEU A 12 -21.13 19.26 -5.52
CA LEU A 12 -20.92 19.43 -4.09
C LEU A 12 -22.12 18.91 -3.27
N VAL A 13 -23.33 19.27 -3.67
CA VAL A 13 -24.58 18.81 -3.01
C VAL A 13 -24.69 17.28 -3.10
N ASN A 14 -24.35 16.69 -4.25
CA ASN A 14 -24.36 15.24 -4.41
C ASN A 14 -23.34 14.54 -3.49
N LEU A 15 -22.14 15.08 -3.36
CA LEU A 15 -21.11 14.56 -2.45
C LEU A 15 -21.58 14.59 -0.99
N MET A 16 -22.14 15.73 -0.56
CA MET A 16 -22.65 15.90 0.81
C MET A 16 -23.82 14.97 1.10
N ARG A 17 -24.76 14.85 0.16
CA ARG A 17 -25.95 14.00 0.29
C ARG A 17 -25.61 12.51 0.33
N ASN A 18 -24.58 12.10 -0.39
CA ASN A 18 -24.10 10.73 -0.48
C ASN A 18 -22.89 10.45 0.43
N GLY A 19 -22.70 11.24 1.48
CA GLY A 19 -21.54 11.15 2.39
C GLY A 19 -21.30 9.75 2.99
N ARG A 20 -22.34 8.96 3.17
CA ARG A 20 -22.22 7.57 3.63
C ARG A 20 -21.35 6.67 2.73
N PHE A 21 -21.30 6.97 1.42
CA PHE A 21 -20.48 6.21 0.47
C PHE A 21 -19.17 6.90 0.13
N TYR A 22 -19.20 8.24 0.06
CA TYR A 22 -18.00 9.03 -0.21
C TYR A 22 -17.09 9.17 1.02
N GLY A 23 -17.63 9.14 2.24
CA GLY A 23 -16.85 9.26 3.47
C GLY A 23 -15.76 8.18 3.59
N PRO A 24 -16.08 6.89 3.57
CA PRO A 24 -15.07 5.83 3.59
C PRO A 24 -14.09 5.87 2.40
N TYR A 25 -14.58 6.29 1.22
CA TYR A 25 -13.73 6.48 0.04
C TYR A 25 -12.69 7.58 0.26
N LEU A 26 -13.11 8.77 0.70
CA LEU A 26 -12.24 9.90 0.98
C LEU A 26 -11.26 9.60 2.12
N LEU A 27 -11.73 8.92 3.16
CA LEU A 27 -10.91 8.52 4.30
C LEU A 27 -9.81 7.55 3.87
N SER A 28 -10.14 6.51 3.08
CA SER A 28 -9.13 5.56 2.60
C SER A 28 -8.13 6.22 1.65
N CYS A 29 -8.58 7.10 0.74
CA CYS A 29 -7.68 7.84 -0.14
C CYS A 29 -6.80 8.83 0.64
N GLY A 30 -7.37 9.54 1.63
CA GLY A 30 -6.63 10.47 2.48
C GLY A 30 -5.58 9.77 3.35
N MET A 31 -5.94 8.64 3.97
CA MET A 31 -5.00 7.84 4.76
C MET A 31 -3.83 7.30 3.94
N THR A 32 -4.09 6.78 2.74
CA THR A 32 -3.01 6.32 1.85
C THR A 32 -2.15 7.48 1.36
N ALA A 33 -2.73 8.66 1.10
CA ALA A 33 -1.98 9.86 0.76
C ALA A 33 -1.11 10.35 1.93
N ALA A 34 -1.63 10.31 3.17
CA ALA A 34 -0.88 10.64 4.38
C ALA A 34 0.30 9.66 4.57
N MET A 35 0.07 8.36 4.43
CA MET A 35 1.11 7.34 4.55
C MET A 35 2.21 7.51 3.49
N TYR A 36 1.82 7.78 2.25
CA TYR A 36 2.78 8.05 1.17
C TYR A 36 3.59 9.32 1.44
N TYR A 37 2.96 10.39 1.93
CA TYR A 37 3.65 11.62 2.31
C TYR A 37 4.68 11.36 3.42
N ILE A 38 4.33 10.60 4.46
CA ILE A 38 5.26 10.26 5.56
C ILE A 38 6.51 9.56 5.00
N LEU A 39 6.34 8.56 4.13
CA LEU A 39 7.46 7.88 3.50
C LEU A 39 8.28 8.82 2.59
N SER A 40 7.62 9.70 1.83
CA SER A 40 8.30 10.70 1.02
C SER A 40 9.08 11.69 1.87
N TYR A 41 8.49 12.16 2.98
CA TYR A 41 9.14 13.03 3.94
C TYR A 41 10.42 12.40 4.50
N LEU A 42 10.35 11.15 4.98
CA LEU A 42 11.50 10.42 5.50
C LEU A 42 12.57 10.19 4.44
N THR A 43 12.18 9.94 3.19
CA THR A 43 13.13 9.72 2.08
C THR A 43 13.90 11.00 1.73
N PHE A 44 13.28 12.17 1.82
CA PHE A 44 13.88 13.46 1.46
C PHE A 44 14.38 14.27 2.66
N SER A 45 14.29 13.72 3.88
CA SER A 45 14.73 14.41 5.10
C SER A 45 16.27 14.43 5.20
N ASP A 46 16.83 15.62 5.41
CA ASP A 46 18.27 15.80 5.63
C ASP A 46 18.74 15.11 6.92
N ILE A 47 17.86 14.98 7.91
CA ILE A 47 18.13 14.28 9.16
C ILE A 47 18.43 12.79 8.88
N VAL A 48 17.63 12.15 8.03
CA VAL A 48 17.85 10.75 7.63
C VAL A 48 19.10 10.63 6.75
N ALA A 49 19.41 11.65 5.95
CA ALA A 49 20.62 11.68 5.13
C ALA A 49 21.92 11.81 5.95
N SER A 50 21.87 12.37 7.16
CA SER A 50 23.03 12.53 8.04
C SER A 50 23.38 11.29 8.87
N VAL A 51 22.51 10.29 8.89
CA VAL A 51 22.72 9.05 9.69
C VAL A 51 23.73 8.13 9.01
N ARG A 52 24.57 7.46 9.82
CA ARG A 52 25.53 6.46 9.33
C ARG A 52 24.77 5.32 8.62
N GLY A 53 25.04 5.10 7.33
CA GLY A 53 24.27 4.17 6.50
C GLY A 53 23.05 4.77 5.80
N ALA A 54 22.95 6.12 5.72
CA ALA A 54 21.85 6.86 5.09
C ALA A 54 21.48 6.36 3.70
N GLY A 55 22.46 6.05 2.86
CA GLY A 55 22.21 5.58 1.49
C GLY A 55 21.43 4.26 1.44
N TYR A 56 21.70 3.35 2.36
CA TYR A 56 20.96 2.10 2.48
C TYR A 56 19.52 2.34 2.97
N LEU A 57 19.37 3.17 4.00
CA LEU A 57 18.07 3.53 4.56
C LEU A 57 17.19 4.27 3.55
N GLN A 58 17.76 5.23 2.79
CA GLN A 58 17.05 5.93 1.72
C GLN A 58 16.61 4.99 0.61
N SER A 59 17.46 4.04 0.20
CA SER A 59 17.11 3.02 -0.80
C SER A 59 15.93 2.17 -0.33
N LEU A 60 15.94 1.75 0.94
CA LEU A 60 14.84 1.00 1.54
C LEU A 60 13.54 1.79 1.55
N MET A 61 13.60 3.07 1.93
CA MET A 61 12.42 3.96 1.93
C MET A 61 11.90 4.24 0.52
N TYR A 62 12.78 4.40 -0.47
CA TYR A 62 12.38 4.55 -1.87
C TYR A 62 11.62 3.33 -2.38
N LEU A 63 12.11 2.13 -2.07
CA LEU A 63 11.44 0.87 -2.40
C LEU A 63 10.10 0.73 -1.65
N GLY A 64 10.04 1.12 -0.38
CA GLY A 64 8.80 1.19 0.39
C GLY A 64 7.76 2.10 -0.26
N ARG A 65 8.17 3.26 -0.77
CA ARG A 65 7.29 4.17 -1.55
C ARG A 65 6.72 3.49 -2.79
N LEU A 66 7.51 2.70 -3.51
CA LEU A 66 7.05 1.98 -4.68
C LEU A 66 5.94 0.97 -4.32
N VAL A 67 6.10 0.23 -3.24
CA VAL A 67 5.06 -0.69 -2.73
C VAL A 67 3.80 0.06 -2.33
N VAL A 68 3.93 1.17 -1.60
CA VAL A 68 2.78 2.01 -1.21
C VAL A 68 2.10 2.62 -2.42
N THR A 69 2.85 3.02 -3.46
CA THR A 69 2.30 3.49 -4.75
C THR A 69 1.44 2.43 -5.41
N LEU A 70 1.96 1.22 -5.53
CA LEU A 70 1.23 0.10 -6.14
C LEU A 70 -0.04 -0.22 -5.36
N PHE A 71 0.07 -0.29 -4.04
CA PHE A 71 -1.06 -0.54 -3.15
C PHE A 71 -2.11 0.57 -3.23
N SER A 72 -1.68 1.85 -3.19
CA SER A 72 -2.57 3.01 -3.31
C SER A 72 -3.33 3.02 -4.63
N ALA A 73 -2.67 2.69 -5.74
CA ALA A 73 -3.31 2.59 -7.05
C ALA A 73 -4.43 1.54 -7.05
N VAL A 74 -4.15 0.34 -6.54
CA VAL A 74 -5.15 -0.74 -6.48
C VAL A 74 -6.29 -0.38 -5.54
N LEU A 75 -5.99 0.14 -4.35
CA LEU A 75 -6.99 0.54 -3.37
C LEU A 75 -7.91 1.65 -3.92
N LEU A 76 -7.33 2.67 -4.53
CA LEU A 76 -8.07 3.81 -5.09
C LEU A 76 -8.97 3.38 -6.25
N LEU A 77 -8.47 2.55 -7.17
CA LEU A 77 -9.25 1.98 -8.27
C LEU A 77 -10.40 1.11 -7.75
N TYR A 78 -10.16 0.29 -6.74
CA TYR A 78 -11.19 -0.54 -6.11
C TYR A 78 -12.27 0.31 -5.43
N ALA A 79 -11.86 1.25 -4.56
CA ALA A 79 -12.76 2.11 -3.83
C ALA A 79 -13.60 2.99 -4.78
N ASN A 80 -12.97 3.55 -5.83
CA ASN A 80 -13.66 4.26 -6.91
C ASN A 80 -14.67 3.37 -7.64
N SER A 81 -14.30 2.12 -7.95
CA SER A 81 -15.22 1.16 -8.60
C SER A 81 -16.45 0.88 -7.73
N PHE A 82 -16.27 0.79 -6.41
CA PHE A 82 -17.38 0.60 -5.47
C PHE A 82 -18.34 1.81 -5.46
N VAL A 83 -17.81 3.02 -5.34
CA VAL A 83 -18.61 4.26 -5.41
C VAL A 83 -19.34 4.34 -6.74
N MET A 84 -18.64 4.06 -7.86
CA MET A 84 -19.21 4.15 -9.19
C MET A 84 -20.32 3.14 -9.45
N LYS A 85 -20.23 1.91 -8.90
CA LYS A 85 -21.32 0.93 -8.98
C LYS A 85 -22.62 1.44 -8.36
N ARG A 86 -22.55 2.16 -7.24
CA ARG A 86 -23.70 2.78 -6.59
C ARG A 86 -24.25 3.95 -7.41
N ARG A 87 -23.35 4.76 -7.96
CA ARG A 87 -23.70 5.95 -8.75
C ARG A 87 -24.31 5.65 -10.12
N ARG A 88 -24.03 4.48 -10.71
CA ARG A 88 -24.56 4.11 -12.03
C ARG A 88 -26.07 4.26 -12.14
N ARG A 89 -26.81 3.92 -11.09
CA ARG A 89 -28.26 4.07 -11.05
C ARG A 89 -28.69 5.55 -11.10
N GLU A 90 -28.05 6.41 -10.34
CA GLU A 90 -28.33 7.86 -10.33
C GLU A 90 -27.98 8.49 -11.68
N LEU A 91 -26.83 8.12 -12.26
CA LEU A 91 -26.41 8.60 -13.59
C LEU A 91 -27.35 8.14 -14.69
N GLY A 92 -27.88 6.92 -14.60
CA GLY A 92 -28.92 6.40 -15.49
C GLY A 92 -30.21 7.21 -15.38
N LEU A 93 -30.64 7.56 -14.17
CA LEU A 93 -31.82 8.37 -13.92
C LEU A 93 -31.67 9.78 -14.50
N TYR A 94 -30.49 10.42 -14.34
CA TYR A 94 -30.25 11.74 -14.97
C TYR A 94 -30.37 11.72 -16.48
N ASN A 95 -29.91 10.65 -17.12
CA ASN A 95 -30.03 10.50 -18.58
C ASN A 95 -31.50 10.36 -19.02
N ILE A 96 -32.37 9.68 -18.25
CA ILE A 96 -33.80 9.56 -18.55
C ILE A 96 -34.52 10.88 -18.34
N LEU A 97 -34.12 11.66 -17.33
CA LEU A 97 -34.64 13.00 -17.06
C LEU A 97 -34.18 14.05 -18.10
N GLY A 98 -33.49 13.64 -19.16
CA GLY A 98 -33.09 14.49 -20.28
C GLY A 98 -31.69 15.12 -20.16
N LEU A 99 -30.87 14.71 -19.17
CA LEU A 99 -29.48 15.14 -19.12
C LEU A 99 -28.64 14.36 -20.14
N GLU A 100 -28.09 15.06 -21.12
CA GLU A 100 -27.16 14.46 -22.09
C GLU A 100 -25.92 13.87 -21.37
N LYS A 101 -25.29 12.87 -22.00
CA LYS A 101 -24.04 12.26 -21.50
C LYS A 101 -22.93 13.28 -21.23
N ARG A 102 -22.86 14.37 -22.04
CA ARG A 102 -21.89 15.46 -21.86
C ARG A 102 -22.09 16.21 -20.52
N HIS A 103 -23.35 16.42 -20.15
CA HIS A 103 -23.67 17.09 -18.87
C HIS A 103 -23.35 16.19 -17.69
N THR A 104 -23.67 14.90 -17.79
CA THR A 104 -23.33 13.88 -16.80
C THR A 104 -21.82 13.71 -16.66
N ALA A 105 -21.06 13.74 -17.76
CA ALA A 105 -19.61 13.72 -17.76
C ALA A 105 -18.99 14.93 -17.02
N ARG A 106 -19.51 16.14 -17.29
CA ARG A 106 -19.08 17.38 -16.57
C ARG A 106 -19.34 17.28 -15.07
N LEU A 107 -20.50 16.75 -14.69
CA LEU A 107 -20.82 16.52 -13.27
C LEU A 107 -19.80 15.58 -12.63
N MET A 108 -19.46 14.47 -13.29
CA MET A 108 -18.49 13.49 -12.83
C MET A 108 -17.07 14.09 -12.69
N VAL A 109 -16.67 14.95 -13.63
CA VAL A 109 -15.38 15.69 -13.55
C VAL A 109 -15.32 16.52 -12.27
N TRP A 110 -16.37 17.31 -11.97
CA TRP A 110 -16.42 18.13 -10.77
C TRP A 110 -16.42 17.30 -9.48
N GLU A 111 -17.19 16.21 -9.45
CA GLU A 111 -17.21 15.29 -8.31
C GLU A 111 -15.83 14.67 -8.05
N THR A 112 -15.15 14.19 -9.08
CA THR A 112 -13.80 13.62 -8.96
C THR A 112 -12.79 14.69 -8.54
N LEU A 113 -12.89 15.92 -9.05
CA LEU A 113 -12.03 17.03 -8.68
C LEU A 113 -12.18 17.39 -7.18
N TYR A 114 -13.41 17.47 -6.68
CA TYR A 114 -13.65 17.71 -5.25
C TYR A 114 -13.15 16.56 -4.37
N CYS A 115 -13.35 15.31 -4.80
CA CYS A 115 -12.82 14.14 -4.09
C CYS A 115 -11.29 14.15 -4.07
N ALA A 116 -10.64 14.45 -5.20
CA ALA A 116 -9.19 14.56 -5.29
C ALA A 116 -8.66 15.66 -4.38
N ALA A 117 -9.24 16.87 -4.46
CA ALA A 117 -8.84 17.98 -3.60
C ALA A 117 -9.00 17.65 -2.11
N ALA A 118 -10.15 17.09 -1.71
CA ALA A 118 -10.40 16.73 -0.32
C ALA A 118 -9.45 15.62 0.18
N ALA A 119 -9.21 14.58 -0.63
CA ALA A 119 -8.32 13.49 -0.26
C ALA A 119 -6.85 13.92 -0.20
N ILE A 120 -6.38 14.72 -1.17
CA ILE A 120 -4.99 15.22 -1.21
C ILE A 120 -4.76 16.22 -0.08
N VAL A 121 -5.61 17.23 0.07
CA VAL A 121 -5.44 18.25 1.12
C VAL A 121 -5.58 17.62 2.51
N GLY A 122 -6.61 16.81 2.73
CA GLY A 122 -6.82 16.10 3.99
C GLY A 122 -5.69 15.10 4.31
N GLY A 123 -5.23 14.36 3.29
CA GLY A 123 -4.12 13.43 3.40
C GLY A 123 -2.80 14.12 3.70
N LEU A 124 -2.47 15.21 3.00
CA LEU A 124 -1.28 16.02 3.27
C LEU A 124 -1.33 16.65 4.66
N ALA A 125 -2.45 17.22 5.07
CA ALA A 125 -2.60 17.78 6.41
C ALA A 125 -2.38 16.72 7.51
N ALA A 126 -3.02 15.57 7.38
CA ALA A 126 -2.80 14.44 8.30
C ALA A 126 -1.36 13.92 8.23
N GLY A 127 -0.80 13.79 7.02
CA GLY A 127 0.57 13.35 6.80
C GLY A 127 1.62 14.26 7.44
N VAL A 128 1.47 15.58 7.29
CA VAL A 128 2.36 16.58 7.93
C VAL A 128 2.29 16.49 9.45
N LEU A 129 1.09 16.34 10.02
CA LEU A 129 0.93 16.19 11.47
C LEU A 129 1.56 14.88 11.99
N LEU A 130 1.34 13.78 11.28
CA LEU A 130 1.83 12.46 11.68
C LEU A 130 3.32 12.26 11.36
N SER A 131 3.87 12.90 10.33
CA SER A 131 5.28 12.73 9.94
C SER A 131 6.24 13.11 11.06
N LYS A 132 5.93 14.17 11.82
CA LYS A 132 6.74 14.57 12.98
C LYS A 132 6.70 13.51 14.08
N LEU A 133 5.53 12.96 14.36
CA LEU A 133 5.38 11.88 15.35
C LEU A 133 6.18 10.64 14.94
N VAL A 134 6.10 10.24 13.67
CA VAL A 134 6.85 9.09 13.14
C VAL A 134 8.36 9.35 13.17
N LEU A 135 8.82 10.56 12.81
CA LEU A 135 10.23 10.93 12.88
C LEU A 135 10.74 10.89 14.31
N LEU A 136 10.02 11.48 15.27
CA LEU A 136 10.40 11.45 16.69
C LEU A 136 10.49 10.01 17.22
N LEU A 137 9.56 9.17 16.84
CA LEU A 137 9.55 7.76 17.22
C LEU A 137 10.73 7.01 16.61
N LEU A 138 11.07 7.28 15.36
CA LEU A 138 12.23 6.69 14.67
C LEU A 138 13.54 7.12 15.33
N LEU A 139 13.73 8.41 15.64
CA LEU A 139 14.93 8.92 16.30
C LEU A 139 15.08 8.35 17.71
N GLN A 140 13.98 8.23 18.46
CA GLN A 140 13.97 7.63 19.79
C GLN A 140 14.36 6.15 19.78
N LEU A 141 13.83 5.38 18.82
CA LEU A 141 14.17 3.97 18.64
C LEU A 141 15.63 3.78 18.22
N SER A 142 16.18 4.72 17.44
CA SER A 142 17.57 4.67 16.94
C SER A 142 18.58 5.27 17.93
N HIS A 143 18.15 5.70 19.12
CA HIS A 143 19.00 6.36 20.14
C HIS A 143 19.78 7.57 19.59
N LEU A 144 19.24 8.25 18.58
CA LEU A 144 19.85 9.43 17.98
C LEU A 144 19.40 10.72 18.70
N PRO A 145 20.26 11.75 18.75
CA PRO A 145 19.88 13.03 19.34
C PRO A 145 18.67 13.64 18.58
N VAL A 146 17.68 14.06 19.34
CA VAL A 146 16.47 14.65 18.81
C VAL A 146 16.70 16.13 18.51
N GLU A 147 16.93 16.49 17.25
CA GLU A 147 16.91 17.89 16.83
C GLU A 147 15.46 18.33 16.61
N TYR A 148 15.05 19.37 17.33
CA TYR A 148 13.68 19.92 17.29
C TYR A 148 13.50 20.87 16.09
N GLY A 149 13.59 20.37 14.86
CA GLY A 149 13.23 21.07 13.64
C GLY A 149 11.81 20.71 13.16
N PHE A 150 10.95 21.69 12.89
CA PHE A 150 9.72 21.47 12.15
C PHE A 150 10.01 21.73 10.68
N GLU A 151 10.49 20.72 10.00
CA GLU A 151 10.72 20.78 8.55
C GLU A 151 9.50 20.23 7.82
N ILE A 152 8.96 21.03 6.89
CA ILE A 152 7.94 20.57 5.95
C ILE A 152 8.64 20.29 4.63
N SER A 153 8.66 19.03 4.22
CA SER A 153 9.21 18.67 2.92
C SER A 153 8.26 19.10 1.80
N LEU A 154 8.59 20.23 1.16
CA LEU A 154 7.82 20.73 0.03
C LEU A 154 7.91 19.76 -1.18
N SER A 155 9.07 19.11 -1.36
CA SER A 155 9.29 18.07 -2.35
C SER A 155 8.39 16.84 -2.11
N GLY A 156 8.28 16.38 -0.85
CA GLY A 156 7.38 15.29 -0.46
C GLY A 156 5.90 15.63 -0.68
N MET A 157 5.50 16.89 -0.42
CA MET A 157 4.13 17.37 -0.70
C MET A 157 3.84 17.37 -2.20
N ALA A 158 4.77 17.89 -3.02
CA ALA A 158 4.61 17.95 -4.46
C ALA A 158 4.55 16.54 -5.08
N ASP A 159 5.40 15.64 -4.63
CA ASP A 159 5.45 14.25 -5.07
C ASP A 159 4.14 13.50 -4.73
N THR A 160 3.64 13.66 -3.49
CA THR A 160 2.35 13.09 -3.06
C THR A 160 1.19 13.65 -3.87
N ALA A 161 1.15 14.97 -4.07
CA ALA A 161 0.09 15.62 -4.84
C ALA A 161 0.12 15.19 -6.31
N ALA A 162 1.31 15.04 -6.91
CA ALA A 162 1.48 14.58 -8.27
C ALA A 162 1.01 13.12 -8.44
N LEU A 163 1.43 12.22 -7.55
CA LEU A 163 1.03 10.82 -7.59
C LEU A 163 -0.49 10.66 -7.45
N PHE A 164 -1.07 11.23 -6.40
CA PHE A 164 -2.51 11.09 -6.17
C PHE A 164 -3.33 11.85 -7.20
N GLY A 165 -2.86 13.00 -7.67
CA GLY A 165 -3.45 13.72 -8.83
C GLY A 165 -3.48 12.84 -10.08
N PHE A 166 -2.39 12.14 -10.39
CA PHE A 166 -2.31 11.20 -11.49
C PHE A 166 -3.27 10.00 -11.31
N LEU A 167 -3.33 9.42 -10.11
CA LEU A 167 -4.25 8.32 -9.82
C LEU A 167 -5.72 8.73 -9.94
N PHE A 168 -6.08 9.92 -9.45
CA PHE A 168 -7.43 10.47 -9.62
C PHE A 168 -7.76 10.78 -11.09
N LEU A 169 -6.81 11.28 -11.85
CA LEU A 169 -6.94 11.49 -13.29
C LEU A 169 -7.20 10.16 -14.01
N LEU A 170 -6.45 9.13 -13.68
CA LEU A 170 -6.61 7.79 -14.25
C LEU A 170 -8.01 7.22 -13.95
N THR A 171 -8.49 7.37 -12.71
CA THR A 171 -9.84 6.94 -12.33
C THR A 171 -10.92 7.75 -13.06
N LEU A 172 -10.71 9.06 -13.24
CA LEU A 172 -11.62 9.92 -14.00
C LEU A 172 -11.73 9.46 -15.45
N VAL A 173 -10.60 9.24 -16.12
CA VAL A 173 -10.56 8.77 -17.51
C VAL A 173 -11.27 7.42 -17.64
N TRP A 174 -11.01 6.49 -16.72
CA TRP A 174 -11.66 5.19 -16.69
C TRP A 174 -13.18 5.30 -16.53
N ASN A 175 -13.64 6.15 -15.62
CA ASN A 175 -15.05 6.37 -15.36
C ASN A 175 -15.75 7.06 -16.54
N LEU A 176 -15.11 8.07 -17.16
CA LEU A 176 -15.63 8.74 -18.35
C LEU A 176 -15.75 7.79 -19.53
N PHE A 177 -14.72 6.97 -19.76
CA PHE A 177 -14.77 5.95 -20.81
C PHE A 177 -15.92 4.96 -20.59
N GLY A 178 -16.10 4.51 -19.34
CA GLY A 178 -17.21 3.64 -18.94
C GLY A 178 -18.59 4.29 -19.17
N LEU A 179 -18.74 5.58 -18.85
CA LEU A 179 -19.98 6.34 -19.05
C LEU A 179 -20.30 6.51 -20.53
N LEU A 180 -19.31 6.91 -21.34
CA LEU A 180 -19.52 7.15 -22.79
C LEU A 180 -19.91 5.88 -23.54
N ARG A 181 -19.33 4.74 -23.13
CA ARG A 181 -19.60 3.43 -23.77
C ARG A 181 -20.91 2.78 -23.32
N SER A 182 -21.46 3.16 -22.16
CA SER A 182 -22.67 2.54 -21.61
C SER A 182 -23.94 3.09 -22.30
N ARG A 183 -24.98 2.22 -22.42
CA ARG A 183 -26.31 2.62 -22.85
C ARG A 183 -27.12 3.06 -21.63
N PRO A 184 -27.98 4.14 -21.73
CA PRO A 184 -28.75 4.63 -20.58
C PRO A 184 -29.63 3.55 -19.93
N VAL A 185 -30.23 2.70 -20.74
CA VAL A 185 -31.10 1.59 -20.29
C VAL A 185 -30.32 0.54 -19.51
N GLU A 186 -29.07 0.24 -19.92
CA GLU A 186 -28.21 -0.70 -19.23
C GLU A 186 -27.77 -0.19 -17.84
N LEU A 187 -27.61 1.12 -17.69
CA LEU A 187 -27.27 1.76 -16.41
C LEU A 187 -28.38 1.58 -15.36
N LEU A 188 -29.65 1.64 -15.77
CA LEU A 188 -30.78 1.41 -14.87
C LEU A 188 -30.97 -0.06 -14.52
N HIS A 189 -30.91 -0.94 -15.52
CA HIS A 189 -31.10 -2.37 -15.31
C HIS A 189 -29.89 -3.04 -14.64
N SER A 190 -28.72 -2.38 -14.61
CA SER A 190 -27.52 -2.91 -13.94
C SER A 190 -27.73 -3.20 -12.44
N ALA A 191 -28.71 -2.56 -11.80
CA ALA A 191 -29.08 -2.81 -10.40
C ALA A 191 -30.12 -3.92 -10.23
N SER A 192 -30.93 -4.18 -11.28
CA SER A 192 -32.05 -5.16 -11.25
C SER A 192 -31.74 -6.42 -12.05
N ALA A 193 -30.73 -6.38 -12.94
CA ALA A 193 -30.28 -7.57 -13.66
C ALA A 193 -29.73 -8.54 -12.62
N GLY A 194 -30.45 -9.63 -12.36
CA GLY A 194 -30.02 -10.72 -11.49
C GLY A 194 -28.57 -11.06 -11.78
N GLU A 195 -27.77 -11.24 -10.76
CA GLU A 195 -26.34 -11.48 -10.93
C GLU A 195 -26.14 -12.73 -11.76
N ARG A 196 -25.58 -12.55 -12.95
CA ARG A 196 -25.18 -13.68 -13.79
C ARG A 196 -24.13 -14.49 -13.03
N GLU A 197 -24.26 -15.81 -13.04
CA GLU A 197 -23.30 -16.72 -12.45
C GLU A 197 -21.88 -16.38 -12.91
N PRO A 198 -20.92 -16.22 -11.98
CA PRO A 198 -19.55 -15.87 -12.33
C PRO A 198 -18.91 -16.99 -13.15
N ARG A 199 -18.28 -16.63 -14.27
CA ARG A 199 -17.50 -17.59 -15.07
C ARG A 199 -16.14 -17.82 -14.41
N THR A 200 -15.77 -19.09 -14.23
CA THR A 200 -14.43 -19.44 -13.74
C THR A 200 -13.39 -19.15 -14.81
N ARG A 201 -12.49 -18.21 -14.52
CA ARG A 201 -11.35 -17.90 -15.39
C ARG A 201 -10.17 -18.76 -14.94
N ARG A 202 -10.08 -20.00 -15.44
CA ARG A 202 -9.03 -20.97 -15.06
C ARG A 202 -7.63 -20.37 -15.23
N LEU A 203 -7.41 -19.61 -16.30
CA LEU A 203 -6.14 -18.95 -16.58
C LEU A 203 -5.72 -18.00 -15.45
N LEU A 204 -6.65 -17.22 -14.86
CA LEU A 204 -6.35 -16.35 -13.72
C LEU A 204 -6.06 -17.14 -12.44
N VAL A 205 -6.67 -18.32 -12.26
CA VAL A 205 -6.36 -19.19 -11.11
C VAL A 205 -4.94 -19.72 -11.21
N VAL A 206 -4.56 -20.23 -12.39
CA VAL A 206 -3.19 -20.74 -12.65
C VAL A 206 -2.18 -19.59 -12.52
N LEU A 207 -2.46 -18.43 -13.14
CA LEU A 207 -1.60 -17.25 -13.01
C LEU A 207 -1.41 -16.86 -11.54
N GLY A 208 -2.50 -16.82 -10.76
CA GLY A 208 -2.45 -16.49 -9.34
C GLY A 208 -1.63 -17.49 -8.53
N ALA A 209 -1.77 -18.79 -8.81
CA ALA A 209 -0.99 -19.83 -8.14
C ALA A 209 0.50 -19.76 -8.52
N VAL A 210 0.81 -19.53 -9.79
CA VAL A 210 2.19 -19.40 -10.28
C VAL A 210 2.86 -18.14 -9.72
N THR A 211 2.20 -16.99 -9.76
CA THR A 211 2.77 -15.74 -9.23
C THR A 211 2.95 -15.79 -7.71
N LEU A 212 2.00 -16.38 -6.99
CA LEU A 212 2.13 -16.58 -5.55
C LEU A 212 3.29 -17.55 -5.23
N GLY A 213 3.34 -18.70 -5.92
CA GLY A 213 4.41 -19.68 -5.75
C GLY A 213 5.79 -19.11 -6.11
N ALA A 214 5.90 -18.36 -7.21
CA ALA A 214 7.12 -17.67 -7.58
C ALA A 214 7.54 -16.62 -6.52
N GLY A 215 6.60 -15.84 -5.98
CA GLY A 215 6.88 -14.89 -4.91
C GLY A 215 7.43 -15.56 -3.65
N TYR A 216 6.85 -16.66 -3.21
CA TYR A 216 7.38 -17.42 -2.07
C TYR A 216 8.71 -18.10 -2.40
N ALA A 217 8.86 -18.66 -3.61
CA ALA A 217 10.12 -19.28 -4.02
C ALA A 217 11.25 -18.25 -4.01
N THR A 218 11.06 -17.06 -4.58
CA THR A 218 12.06 -15.99 -4.55
C THR A 218 12.41 -15.57 -3.13
N ALA A 219 11.43 -15.49 -2.22
CA ALA A 219 11.67 -15.12 -0.82
C ALA A 219 12.47 -16.17 -0.05
N LEU A 220 12.36 -17.47 -0.42
CA LEU A 220 13.06 -18.57 0.25
C LEU A 220 14.43 -18.91 -0.35
N THR A 221 14.69 -18.52 -1.60
CA THR A 221 15.94 -18.90 -2.31
C THR A 221 17.04 -17.84 -2.22
N VAL A 222 16.71 -16.61 -1.77
CA VAL A 222 17.72 -15.54 -1.68
C VAL A 222 18.40 -15.58 -0.32
N GLU A 223 19.68 -15.86 -0.33
CA GLU A 223 20.54 -15.96 0.88
C GLU A 223 21.37 -14.69 1.12
N ASP A 224 21.68 -13.96 0.05
CA ASP A 224 22.55 -12.78 0.13
C ASP A 224 21.75 -11.50 0.51
N PRO A 225 22.14 -10.78 1.59
CA PRO A 225 21.38 -9.62 2.10
C PRO A 225 21.19 -8.48 1.11
N PHE A 226 22.16 -8.23 0.22
CA PHE A 226 22.07 -7.13 -0.74
C PHE A 226 21.13 -7.45 -1.92
N THR A 227 21.22 -8.67 -2.42
CA THR A 227 20.29 -9.16 -3.46
C THR A 227 18.89 -9.41 -2.90
N ALA A 228 18.78 -9.80 -1.62
CA ALA A 228 17.52 -9.98 -0.91
C ALA A 228 16.64 -8.73 -0.98
N LEU A 229 17.22 -7.53 -0.86
CA LEU A 229 16.46 -6.29 -0.89
C LEU A 229 15.75 -6.07 -2.23
N ALA A 230 16.41 -6.30 -3.35
CA ALA A 230 15.81 -6.13 -4.68
C ALA A 230 14.75 -7.22 -4.96
N TYR A 231 15.05 -8.47 -4.62
CA TYR A 231 14.11 -9.59 -4.80
C TYR A 231 12.92 -9.53 -3.84
N PHE A 232 13.07 -8.94 -2.65
CA PHE A 232 11.98 -8.75 -1.70
C PHE A 232 10.79 -7.97 -2.32
N PHE A 233 11.08 -6.85 -2.98
CA PHE A 233 10.02 -6.05 -3.61
C PHE A 233 9.38 -6.74 -4.80
N LEU A 234 10.17 -7.48 -5.58
CA LEU A 234 9.63 -8.32 -6.64
C LEU A 234 8.71 -9.41 -6.06
N ALA A 235 9.14 -10.08 -4.99
CA ALA A 235 8.35 -11.08 -4.30
C ALA A 235 7.04 -10.47 -3.75
N VAL A 236 7.10 -9.31 -3.11
CA VAL A 236 5.91 -8.59 -2.61
C VAL A 236 4.95 -8.28 -3.75
N ALA A 237 5.43 -7.75 -4.88
CA ALA A 237 4.58 -7.47 -6.03
C ALA A 237 3.94 -8.73 -6.61
N LEU A 238 4.70 -9.82 -6.74
CA LEU A 238 4.20 -11.13 -7.20
C LEU A 238 3.13 -11.69 -6.25
N VAL A 239 3.37 -11.64 -4.94
CA VAL A 239 2.42 -12.10 -3.92
C VAL A 239 1.14 -11.25 -3.95
N MET A 240 1.24 -9.92 -4.11
CA MET A 240 0.07 -9.05 -4.24
C MET A 240 -0.77 -9.42 -5.45
N VAL A 241 -0.15 -9.54 -6.63
CA VAL A 241 -0.84 -9.94 -7.87
C VAL A 241 -1.45 -11.33 -7.72
N GLY A 242 -0.70 -12.29 -7.17
CA GLY A 242 -1.18 -13.64 -6.90
C GLY A 242 -2.40 -13.67 -5.98
N THR A 243 -2.35 -12.90 -4.89
CA THR A 243 -3.46 -12.77 -3.94
C THR A 243 -4.70 -12.21 -4.62
N TYR A 244 -4.59 -11.13 -5.41
CA TYR A 244 -5.74 -10.59 -6.15
C TYR A 244 -6.32 -11.61 -7.15
N CYS A 245 -5.48 -12.31 -7.88
CA CYS A 245 -5.92 -13.34 -8.83
C CYS A 245 -6.62 -14.51 -8.13
N LEU A 246 -6.09 -14.98 -7.00
CA LEU A 246 -6.67 -16.09 -6.24
C LEU A 246 -7.98 -15.68 -5.55
N PHE A 247 -8.07 -14.49 -4.97
CA PHE A 247 -9.34 -14.03 -4.39
C PHE A 247 -10.41 -13.81 -5.45
N THR A 248 -10.07 -13.28 -6.63
CA THR A 248 -11.05 -12.98 -7.67
C THR A 248 -11.48 -14.21 -8.48
N ALA A 249 -10.55 -15.08 -8.85
CA ALA A 249 -10.83 -16.24 -9.69
C ALA A 249 -10.77 -17.56 -8.92
N GLY A 250 -9.85 -17.72 -7.97
CA GLY A 250 -9.66 -18.91 -7.17
C GLY A 250 -10.83 -19.18 -6.24
N SER A 251 -11.35 -18.14 -5.56
CA SER A 251 -12.52 -18.26 -4.70
C SER A 251 -13.76 -18.74 -5.47
N ILE A 252 -13.98 -18.22 -6.69
CA ILE A 252 -15.07 -18.65 -7.56
C ILE A 252 -14.84 -20.10 -8.02
N ALA A 253 -13.62 -20.46 -8.36
CA ALA A 253 -13.28 -21.84 -8.75
C ALA A 253 -13.51 -22.82 -7.60
N LEU A 254 -13.08 -22.47 -6.39
CA LEU A 254 -13.28 -23.26 -5.17
C LEU A 254 -14.76 -23.45 -4.86
N LEU A 255 -15.55 -22.38 -4.85
CA LEU A 255 -16.98 -22.44 -4.59
C LEU A 255 -17.74 -23.26 -5.63
N LYS A 256 -17.35 -23.17 -6.91
CA LYS A 256 -17.91 -24.04 -7.95
C LYS A 256 -17.52 -25.52 -7.78
N HIS A 257 -16.29 -25.79 -7.37
CA HIS A 257 -15.85 -27.14 -7.08
C HIS A 257 -16.66 -27.73 -5.91
N LEU A 258 -16.85 -26.97 -4.81
CA LEU A 258 -17.67 -27.39 -3.68
C LEU A 258 -19.14 -27.60 -4.07
N ARG A 259 -19.68 -26.75 -4.95
CA ARG A 259 -21.05 -26.92 -5.47
C ARG A 259 -21.21 -28.20 -6.30
N ASN A 260 -20.18 -28.55 -7.06
CA ASN A 260 -20.18 -29.75 -7.91
C ASN A 260 -19.98 -31.06 -7.12
N SER A 261 -19.67 -30.98 -5.82
CA SER A 261 -19.59 -32.15 -4.93
C SER A 261 -20.95 -32.40 -4.26
N PRO A 262 -21.75 -33.43 -4.71
CA PRO A 262 -23.11 -33.65 -4.21
C PRO A 262 -23.15 -33.91 -2.71
N ARG A 263 -22.16 -34.65 -2.21
CA ARG A 263 -22.07 -35.06 -0.81
C ARG A 263 -21.88 -33.88 0.15
N TYR A 264 -21.27 -32.80 -0.31
CA TYR A 264 -21.02 -31.57 0.47
C TYR A 264 -22.14 -30.55 0.26
N TYR A 265 -22.55 -30.34 -0.98
CA TYR A 265 -23.46 -29.26 -1.34
C TYR A 265 -24.89 -29.44 -0.85
N TYR A 266 -25.44 -30.69 -0.88
CA TYR A 266 -26.82 -30.94 -0.47
C TYR A 266 -27.05 -31.01 1.04
N GLN A 267 -26.04 -30.73 1.85
CA GLN A 267 -26.25 -30.54 3.27
C GLN A 267 -26.90 -29.15 3.54
N PRO A 268 -27.97 -29.09 4.39
CA PRO A 268 -28.74 -27.84 4.59
C PRO A 268 -27.88 -26.64 5.00
N LYS A 269 -26.84 -26.86 5.80
CA LYS A 269 -25.89 -25.82 6.26
C LYS A 269 -24.99 -25.30 5.14
N HIS A 270 -24.59 -26.14 4.21
CA HIS A 270 -23.63 -25.80 3.17
C HIS A 270 -24.31 -25.25 1.92
N PHE A 271 -25.53 -25.66 1.63
CA PHE A 271 -26.29 -25.19 0.47
C PHE A 271 -26.48 -23.68 0.44
N THR A 272 -27.01 -23.11 1.52
CA THR A 272 -27.22 -21.66 1.62
C THR A 272 -25.92 -20.87 1.67
N ALA A 273 -24.90 -21.41 2.35
CA ALA A 273 -23.59 -20.77 2.44
C ALA A 273 -22.87 -20.71 1.10
N VAL A 274 -22.75 -21.84 0.39
CA VAL A 274 -22.05 -21.92 -0.91
C VAL A 274 -22.80 -21.12 -1.97
N ALA A 275 -24.14 -21.24 -2.04
CA ALA A 275 -24.94 -20.49 -2.98
C ALA A 275 -24.85 -18.97 -2.73
N GLY A 276 -24.98 -18.52 -1.47
CA GLY A 276 -24.86 -17.12 -1.09
C GLY A 276 -23.47 -16.53 -1.32
N LEU A 277 -22.42 -17.30 -0.98
CA LEU A 277 -21.03 -16.87 -1.18
C LEU A 277 -20.66 -16.77 -2.66
N LEU A 278 -21.12 -17.68 -3.52
CA LEU A 278 -20.79 -17.69 -4.95
C LEU A 278 -21.14 -16.36 -5.63
N TYR A 279 -22.28 -15.78 -5.28
CA TYR A 279 -22.71 -14.48 -5.83
C TYR A 279 -22.01 -13.31 -5.13
N ARG A 280 -21.83 -13.35 -3.82
CA ARG A 280 -21.18 -12.28 -3.05
C ARG A 280 -19.68 -12.17 -3.32
N MET A 281 -18.97 -13.28 -3.52
CA MET A 281 -17.52 -13.29 -3.79
C MET A 281 -17.18 -12.55 -5.09
N LYS A 282 -18.03 -12.61 -6.11
CA LYS A 282 -17.83 -11.83 -7.34
C LYS A 282 -17.74 -10.32 -7.08
N GLN A 283 -18.47 -9.81 -6.09
CA GLN A 283 -18.49 -8.38 -5.75
C GLN A 283 -17.42 -8.00 -4.75
N ASN A 284 -17.15 -8.87 -3.78
CA ASN A 284 -16.33 -8.56 -2.60
C ASN A 284 -14.92 -9.14 -2.66
N ALA A 285 -14.59 -9.97 -3.67
CA ALA A 285 -13.30 -10.66 -3.76
C ALA A 285 -12.10 -9.71 -3.68
N VAL A 286 -12.16 -8.58 -4.40
CA VAL A 286 -11.08 -7.57 -4.38
C VAL A 286 -10.98 -6.89 -3.01
N GLY A 287 -12.13 -6.63 -2.35
CA GLY A 287 -12.13 -6.09 -0.99
C GLY A 287 -11.51 -7.03 0.02
N LEU A 288 -11.83 -8.33 -0.08
CA LEU A 288 -11.22 -9.35 0.77
C LEU A 288 -9.72 -9.51 0.49
N ALA A 289 -9.29 -9.43 -0.78
CA ALA A 289 -7.88 -9.42 -1.15
C ALA A 289 -7.15 -8.23 -0.50
N ASN A 290 -7.73 -7.02 -0.57
CA ASN A 290 -7.17 -5.84 0.09
C ASN A 290 -7.02 -6.02 1.60
N ILE A 291 -8.05 -6.54 2.27
CA ILE A 291 -7.99 -6.81 3.72
C ILE A 291 -6.89 -7.85 4.02
N CYS A 292 -6.81 -8.91 3.23
CA CYS A 292 -5.79 -9.94 3.38
C CYS A 292 -4.39 -9.36 3.25
N ILE A 293 -4.13 -8.57 2.20
CA ILE A 293 -2.82 -7.93 1.95
C ILE A 293 -2.46 -6.97 3.08
N LEU A 294 -3.40 -6.10 3.49
CA LEU A 294 -3.17 -5.16 4.60
C LEU A 294 -2.86 -5.88 5.91
N SER A 295 -3.67 -6.88 6.27
CA SER A 295 -3.45 -7.65 7.49
C SER A 295 -2.11 -8.37 7.47
N THR A 296 -1.74 -8.95 6.32
CA THR A 296 -0.45 -9.62 6.15
C THR A 296 0.70 -8.62 6.27
N MET A 297 0.59 -7.43 5.64
CA MET A 297 1.63 -6.39 5.77
C MET A 297 1.83 -5.97 7.22
N VAL A 298 0.74 -5.71 7.96
CA VAL A 298 0.83 -5.34 9.38
C VAL A 298 1.47 -6.46 10.20
N LEU A 299 1.01 -7.70 10.03
CA LEU A 299 1.54 -8.85 10.76
C LEU A 299 3.03 -9.09 10.47
N VAL A 300 3.42 -9.02 9.20
CA VAL A 300 4.83 -9.19 8.79
C VAL A 300 5.68 -8.06 9.39
N THR A 301 5.24 -6.80 9.30
CA THR A 301 5.98 -5.66 9.85
C THR A 301 6.17 -5.80 11.37
N VAL A 302 5.10 -6.08 12.11
CA VAL A 302 5.16 -6.25 13.56
C VAL A 302 6.06 -7.45 13.93
N SER A 303 5.87 -8.59 13.27
CA SER A 303 6.65 -9.80 13.52
C SER A 303 8.15 -9.58 13.25
N THR A 304 8.48 -8.96 12.11
CA THR A 304 9.87 -8.65 11.75
C THR A 304 10.50 -7.67 12.73
N THR A 305 9.78 -6.62 13.11
CA THR A 305 10.28 -5.62 14.09
C THR A 305 10.55 -6.26 15.44
N VAL A 306 9.61 -7.07 15.95
CA VAL A 306 9.77 -7.78 17.22
C VAL A 306 10.93 -8.78 17.16
N SER A 307 11.06 -9.52 16.05
CA SER A 307 12.14 -10.49 15.85
C SER A 307 13.51 -9.81 15.79
N LEU A 308 13.62 -8.67 15.09
CA LEU A 308 14.85 -7.89 15.04
C LEU A 308 15.23 -7.36 16.42
N TYR A 309 14.25 -6.78 17.14
CA TYR A 309 14.49 -6.26 18.47
C TYR A 309 14.94 -7.37 19.46
N ALA A 310 14.23 -8.49 19.46
CA ALA A 310 14.59 -9.63 20.32
C ALA A 310 15.90 -10.31 19.93
N GLY A 311 16.30 -10.22 18.65
CA GLY A 311 17.56 -10.79 18.15
C GLY A 311 18.77 -9.86 18.27
N LEU A 312 18.55 -8.56 18.58
CA LEU A 312 19.60 -7.55 18.54
C LEU A 312 20.70 -7.84 19.60
N GLU A 313 20.31 -8.19 20.82
CA GLU A 313 21.27 -8.53 21.90
C GLU A 313 22.11 -9.73 21.50
N GLY A 314 21.52 -10.81 21.04
CA GLY A 314 22.23 -12.00 20.60
C GLY A 314 23.08 -11.81 19.33
N ALA A 315 22.72 -10.84 18.47
CA ALA A 315 23.53 -10.47 17.31
C ALA A 315 24.74 -9.62 17.74
N LEU A 316 24.55 -8.70 18.66
CA LEU A 316 25.65 -7.91 19.23
C LEU A 316 26.66 -8.77 19.95
N GLU A 317 26.25 -9.72 20.79
CA GLU A 317 27.14 -10.67 21.44
C GLU A 317 27.95 -11.55 20.46
N ARG A 318 27.34 -11.88 19.30
CA ARG A 318 28.05 -12.64 18.26
C ARG A 318 29.00 -11.79 17.42
N MET A 319 28.66 -10.52 17.18
CA MET A 319 29.47 -9.58 16.39
C MET A 319 30.63 -9.02 17.21
N TYR A 320 30.40 -8.80 18.50
CA TYR A 320 31.37 -8.23 19.44
C TYR A 320 31.44 -9.11 20.67
N PRO A 321 32.10 -10.28 20.56
CA PRO A 321 32.24 -11.23 21.68
C PRO A 321 33.11 -10.70 22.82
N TYR A 322 33.75 -9.57 22.62
CA TYR A 322 34.64 -8.94 23.62
C TYR A 322 34.14 -7.54 23.98
N ASP A 323 34.21 -7.16 25.24
CA ASP A 323 33.80 -5.83 25.73
C ASP A 323 34.68 -4.70 25.17
N VAL A 324 35.87 -5.02 24.72
CA VAL A 324 36.84 -4.08 24.14
C VAL A 324 37.48 -4.73 22.91
N ASP A 325 37.26 -4.13 21.75
CA ASP A 325 37.94 -4.51 20.51
C ASP A 325 38.95 -3.42 20.12
N VAL A 326 40.23 -3.78 20.06
CA VAL A 326 41.30 -2.86 19.70
C VAL A 326 41.73 -3.15 18.28
N VAL A 327 41.27 -2.32 17.35
CA VAL A 327 41.63 -2.39 15.92
C VAL A 327 42.79 -1.42 15.66
N GLN A 328 43.96 -1.95 15.36
CA GLN A 328 45.13 -1.17 14.94
C GLN A 328 45.36 -1.31 13.44
N SER A 329 45.30 -0.19 12.69
CA SER A 329 45.64 -0.17 11.27
C SER A 329 47.14 -0.22 11.11
N LEU A 330 47.66 -1.28 10.51
CA LEU A 330 49.09 -1.51 10.29
C LEU A 330 49.63 -0.90 8.98
N ASP A 331 48.78 -0.26 8.18
CA ASP A 331 49.13 0.28 6.84
C ASP A 331 50.20 1.38 6.85
N GLU A 332 50.54 1.95 8.03
CA GLU A 332 51.54 3.04 8.18
C GLU A 332 52.71 2.69 9.10
N VAL A 333 52.82 1.46 9.60
CA VAL A 333 53.82 1.10 10.60
C VAL A 333 54.90 0.21 9.97
N PRO A 334 56.22 0.54 10.13
CA PRO A 334 57.29 -0.34 9.67
C PRO A 334 57.26 -1.70 10.38
N PRO A 335 57.59 -2.82 9.68
CA PRO A 335 57.45 -4.17 10.22
C PRO A 335 58.26 -4.44 11.49
N GLU A 336 59.30 -3.69 11.74
CA GLU A 336 60.14 -3.82 12.96
C GLU A 336 59.48 -3.25 14.24
N GLN A 337 58.49 -2.37 14.10
CA GLN A 337 57.77 -1.78 15.25
C GLN A 337 56.41 -2.46 15.54
N GLU A 338 56.00 -3.37 14.67
CA GLU A 338 54.71 -4.04 14.76
C GLU A 338 54.56 -4.90 16.02
N THR A 339 55.62 -5.60 16.42
CA THR A 339 55.59 -6.50 17.56
C THR A 339 55.60 -5.72 18.91
N THR A 340 56.35 -4.61 18.99
CA THR A 340 56.42 -3.80 20.20
C THR A 340 55.17 -2.98 20.46
N LEU A 341 54.48 -2.51 19.38
CA LEU A 341 53.20 -1.79 19.49
C LEU A 341 52.06 -2.71 19.93
N ASN A 342 52.07 -3.98 19.52
CA ASN A 342 51.09 -4.98 19.96
C ASN A 342 51.24 -5.33 21.43
N GLU A 343 52.46 -5.48 21.93
CA GLU A 343 52.71 -5.76 23.35
C GLU A 343 52.35 -4.58 24.25
N ASP A 344 52.71 -3.33 23.87
CA ASP A 344 52.36 -2.12 24.62
C ASP A 344 50.83 -1.85 24.65
N THR A 345 50.11 -2.14 23.58
CA THR A 345 48.65 -1.99 23.54
C THR A 345 47.94 -3.05 24.37
N LEU A 346 48.38 -4.29 24.35
CA LEU A 346 47.87 -5.36 25.20
C LEU A 346 48.10 -5.08 26.68
N GLU A 347 49.30 -4.58 27.07
CA GLU A 347 49.58 -4.19 28.45
C GLU A 347 48.74 -3.00 28.93
N ARG A 348 48.40 -2.05 28.07
CA ARG A 348 47.54 -0.91 28.41
C ARG A 348 46.07 -1.30 28.56
N VAL A 349 45.57 -2.25 27.73
CA VAL A 349 44.23 -2.80 27.84
C VAL A 349 44.08 -3.64 29.10
N ASP A 350 45.07 -4.49 29.39
CA ASP A 350 45.06 -5.35 30.57
C ASP A 350 45.10 -4.54 31.88
N ARG A 351 45.84 -3.41 31.92
CA ARG A 351 45.83 -2.49 33.07
C ARG A 351 44.52 -1.74 33.27
N LYS A 352 43.70 -1.52 32.21
CA LYS A 352 42.41 -0.86 32.32
C LYS A 352 41.25 -1.81 32.61
N SER A 353 41.41 -3.10 32.36
CA SER A 353 40.37 -4.11 32.64
C SER A 353 40.35 -4.58 34.10
N VAL A 354 41.29 -4.08 34.96
CA VAL A 354 41.40 -4.42 36.39
C VAL A 354 40.84 -3.31 37.31
N VAL A 355 40.15 -2.32 36.77
CA VAL A 355 39.41 -1.29 37.51
C VAL A 355 37.91 -1.41 37.13
#